data_006bef7eece0bdaf108cea2b305ca404
#
_entry.id   006bef7eece0bdaf108cea2b305ca404
#
_cell.length_a   1.000
_cell.length_b   1.000
_cell.length_c   1.000
_cell.angle_alpha   90.00
_cell.angle_beta   90.00
_cell.angle_gamma   90.00
#
_symmetry.space_group_name_H-M   'P 1'
#
loop_
_entity.id
_entity.type
_entity.pdbx_description
1 polymer ?
#
loop_
_entity_poly.entity_id
_entity_poly.type
_entity_poly.pdbx_seq_one_letter_code
_entity_poly.pdbx_strand_id
1 'polypeptide(L)'
;MNLELAQPRLRRAYFECRYGQLHVHNAIPAGGGFDEQTTLVCLHSSSSTGRSFLELSKFLGKTRSVYSPDTPGCGESDAPPKALNISGYADAIGDFLESMRFRQIDLLGAHSGAAVAAEIAIARPKLVRKLVMIGAPALDETERKSYRDLSPPEGLPPGAVWARAAVIDWKAETRLPLLKQALMVLRPKDNFWEAGGRVSKYVAGAKVIDMPDQDKRLLEGNAGLVAKHVVPFLA
;
A
#
# COMPACT_ATOMS: atom_id res chain seq x y z
N MET A 1 -13.90 21.08 24.28
CA MET A 1 -13.33 19.98 25.05
C MET A 1 -12.75 18.99 24.04
N ASN A 2 -11.42 19.05 23.79
CA ASN A 2 -10.76 18.08 22.93
C ASN A 2 -10.74 16.73 23.68
N LEU A 3 -11.68 15.86 23.39
CA LEU A 3 -11.58 14.45 23.76
C LEU A 3 -10.39 13.88 22.99
N GLU A 4 -9.26 13.74 23.66
CA GLU A 4 -8.09 13.06 23.10
C GLU A 4 -8.53 11.62 22.80
N LEU A 5 -8.63 11.28 21.50
CA LEU A 5 -9.09 9.94 21.10
C LEU A 5 -8.15 8.89 21.70
N ALA A 6 -8.70 7.88 22.35
CA ALA A 6 -7.94 6.80 22.96
C ALA A 6 -7.06 6.09 21.90
N GLN A 7 -5.90 5.59 22.35
CA GLN A 7 -4.96 4.88 21.46
C GLN A 7 -5.62 3.59 20.91
N PRO A 8 -5.40 3.27 19.63
CA PRO A 8 -5.92 2.05 19.04
C PRO A 8 -5.25 0.82 19.64
N ARG A 9 -5.96 -0.30 19.59
CA ARG A 9 -5.40 -1.61 19.95
C ARG A 9 -4.64 -2.18 18.78
N LEU A 10 -3.31 -2.27 18.90
CA LEU A 10 -2.44 -2.89 17.91
C LEU A 10 -2.42 -4.41 18.13
N ARG A 11 -2.65 -5.18 17.07
CA ARG A 11 -2.69 -6.64 17.09
C ARG A 11 -2.05 -7.23 15.84
N ARG A 12 -1.85 -8.55 15.87
CA ARG A 12 -1.42 -9.37 14.73
C ARG A 12 -2.39 -10.54 14.60
N ALA A 13 -2.62 -10.96 13.37
CA ALA A 13 -3.47 -12.10 13.05
C ALA A 13 -3.00 -12.75 11.75
N TYR A 14 -3.42 -13.99 11.52
CA TYR A 14 -3.22 -14.71 10.28
C TYR A 14 -4.56 -14.92 9.58
N PHE A 15 -4.56 -14.78 8.26
CA PHE A 15 -5.73 -14.96 7.41
C PHE A 15 -5.38 -15.84 6.23
N GLU A 16 -6.32 -16.68 5.80
CA GLU A 16 -6.11 -17.55 4.64
C GLU A 16 -6.09 -16.76 3.33
N CYS A 17 -5.21 -17.16 2.43
CA CYS A 17 -5.22 -16.76 1.03
C CYS A 17 -4.87 -17.96 0.15
N ARG A 18 -4.93 -17.78 -1.18
CA ARG A 18 -4.62 -18.87 -2.16
C ARG A 18 -3.22 -19.48 -2.06
N TYR A 19 -2.30 -18.88 -1.31
CA TYR A 19 -0.92 -19.35 -1.13
C TYR A 19 -0.62 -19.80 0.29
N GLY A 20 -1.61 -19.93 1.15
CA GLY A 20 -1.48 -20.23 2.58
C GLY A 20 -1.89 -19.04 3.44
N GLN A 21 -1.13 -18.73 4.48
CA GLN A 21 -1.50 -17.72 5.46
C GLN A 21 -0.82 -16.38 5.20
N LEU A 22 -1.59 -15.30 5.28
CA LEU A 22 -1.11 -13.92 5.33
C LEU A 22 -1.04 -13.47 6.79
N HIS A 23 0.13 -13.06 7.22
CA HIS A 23 0.30 -12.32 8.46
C HIS A 23 -0.16 -10.88 8.29
N VAL A 24 -0.95 -10.35 9.24
CA VAL A 24 -1.54 -9.02 9.15
C VAL A 24 -1.34 -8.27 10.46
N HIS A 25 -0.66 -7.13 10.41
CA HIS A 25 -0.72 -6.14 11.48
C HIS A 25 -2.04 -5.39 11.40
N ASN A 26 -2.70 -5.18 12.53
CA ASN A 26 -3.92 -4.38 12.55
C ASN A 26 -3.96 -3.41 13.73
N ALA A 27 -4.65 -2.30 13.53
CA ALA A 27 -4.99 -1.32 14.54
C ALA A 27 -6.51 -1.15 14.57
N ILE A 28 -7.11 -1.41 15.72
CA ILE A 28 -8.55 -1.33 15.93
C ILE A 28 -8.83 -0.20 16.92
N PRO A 29 -9.78 0.71 16.67
CA PRO A 29 -10.17 1.75 17.59
C PRO A 29 -10.46 1.22 18.98
N ALA A 30 -10.18 2.01 20.02
CA ALA A 30 -10.36 1.58 21.40
C ALA A 30 -11.81 1.17 21.72
N GLY A 31 -12.78 1.81 21.06
CA GLY A 31 -14.21 1.53 21.19
C GLY A 31 -14.69 0.24 20.49
N GLY A 32 -13.83 -0.42 19.70
CA GLY A 32 -14.15 -1.62 18.92
C GLY A 32 -14.07 -1.38 17.42
N GLY A 33 -14.37 -2.41 16.62
CA GLY A 33 -14.26 -2.37 15.15
C GLY A 33 -15.52 -1.90 14.42
N PHE A 34 -16.51 -1.36 15.12
CA PHE A 34 -17.70 -0.76 14.52
C PHE A 34 -17.46 0.73 14.32
N ASP A 35 -16.59 1.05 13.38
CA ASP A 35 -16.16 2.41 13.12
C ASP A 35 -17.14 3.08 12.16
N GLU A 36 -17.38 4.36 12.36
CA GLU A 36 -18.10 5.17 11.39
C GLU A 36 -17.28 5.46 10.13
N GLN A 37 -15.94 5.34 10.22
CA GLN A 37 -15.03 5.59 9.10
C GLN A 37 -14.65 4.33 8.34
N THR A 38 -14.49 4.49 7.03
CA THR A 38 -14.10 3.39 6.12
C THR A 38 -12.77 2.78 6.53
N THR A 39 -12.73 1.44 6.61
CA THR A 39 -11.53 0.66 6.90
C THR A 39 -10.42 1.00 5.91
N LEU A 40 -9.17 1.10 6.39
CA LEU A 40 -7.99 1.29 5.58
C LEU A 40 -7.17 0.00 5.49
N VAL A 41 -6.76 -0.38 4.28
CA VAL A 41 -5.79 -1.45 4.06
C VAL A 41 -4.50 -0.86 3.49
N CYS A 42 -3.37 -1.15 4.16
CA CYS A 42 -2.05 -0.62 3.83
C CYS A 42 -1.15 -1.71 3.24
N LEU A 43 -0.52 -1.45 2.11
CA LEU A 43 0.33 -2.40 1.36
C LEU A 43 1.76 -1.88 1.29
N HIS A 44 2.69 -2.67 1.81
CA HIS A 44 4.10 -2.31 1.98
C HIS A 44 4.94 -2.41 0.71
N SER A 45 6.14 -1.83 0.73
CA SER A 45 7.15 -1.99 -0.33
C SER A 45 7.77 -3.39 -0.32
N SER A 46 8.31 -3.84 -1.45
CA SER A 46 8.94 -5.16 -1.59
C SER A 46 10.11 -5.41 -0.63
N SER A 47 10.77 -4.37 -0.16
CA SER A 47 11.88 -4.46 0.80
C SER A 47 11.44 -4.30 2.27
N SER A 48 10.13 -4.37 2.55
CA SER A 48 9.56 -4.12 3.86
C SER A 48 8.47 -5.15 4.18
N THR A 49 7.70 -4.90 5.23
CA THR A 49 6.55 -5.69 5.67
C THR A 49 5.43 -4.77 6.13
N GLY A 50 4.26 -5.29 6.45
CA GLY A 50 3.15 -4.53 7.03
C GLY A 50 3.52 -3.76 8.30
N ARG A 51 4.61 -4.17 8.96
CA ARG A 51 5.16 -3.50 10.14
C ARG A 51 5.56 -2.04 9.87
N SER A 52 5.94 -1.67 8.65
CA SER A 52 6.30 -0.28 8.29
C SER A 52 5.16 0.72 8.50
N PHE A 53 3.92 0.24 8.58
CA PHE A 53 2.75 1.08 8.85
C PHE A 53 2.38 1.20 10.33
N LEU A 54 3.10 0.59 11.27
CA LEU A 54 2.71 0.61 12.69
C LEU A 54 2.60 2.02 13.26
N GLU A 55 3.56 2.90 12.95
CA GLU A 55 3.49 4.28 13.44
C GLU A 55 2.31 5.04 12.83
N LEU A 56 2.08 4.90 11.53
CA LEU A 56 0.92 5.50 10.87
C LEU A 56 -0.41 4.95 11.43
N SER A 57 -0.44 3.67 11.75
CA SER A 57 -1.61 3.00 12.32
C SER A 57 -2.00 3.54 13.71
N LYS A 58 -1.06 4.08 14.48
CA LYS A 58 -1.36 4.76 15.76
C LYS A 58 -2.14 6.07 15.56
N PHE A 59 -1.96 6.73 14.43
CA PHE A 59 -2.73 7.94 14.08
C PHE A 59 -4.08 7.57 13.50
N LEU A 60 -4.10 6.76 12.44
CA LEU A 60 -5.31 6.44 11.67
C LEU A 60 -6.25 5.48 12.43
N GLY A 61 -5.67 4.57 13.20
CA GLY A 61 -6.39 3.59 13.99
C GLY A 61 -7.23 4.15 15.15
N LYS A 62 -7.11 5.46 15.43
CA LYS A 62 -7.96 6.13 16.43
C LYS A 62 -9.43 6.24 16.01
N THR A 63 -9.69 6.28 14.70
CA THR A 63 -11.02 6.55 14.14
C THR A 63 -11.49 5.51 13.13
N ARG A 64 -10.63 4.59 12.71
CA ARG A 64 -10.93 3.53 11.73
C ARG A 64 -10.09 2.29 11.97
N SER A 65 -10.56 1.15 11.55
CA SER A 65 -9.75 -0.06 11.50
C SER A 65 -8.70 0.06 10.39
N VAL A 66 -7.45 -0.30 10.71
CA VAL A 66 -6.32 -0.32 9.76
C VAL A 66 -5.75 -1.72 9.71
N TYR A 67 -5.57 -2.27 8.52
CA TYR A 67 -4.98 -3.58 8.28
C TYR A 67 -3.76 -3.44 7.37
N SER A 68 -2.65 -4.05 7.75
CA SER A 68 -1.40 -3.99 7.00
C SER A 68 -0.87 -5.42 6.80
N PRO A 69 -1.37 -6.15 5.78
CA PRO A 69 -0.88 -7.50 5.48
C PRO A 69 0.56 -7.47 4.98
N ASP A 70 1.34 -8.48 5.38
CA ASP A 70 2.55 -8.86 4.69
C ASP A 70 2.14 -9.52 3.37
N THR A 71 2.67 -9.04 2.24
CA THR A 71 2.37 -9.65 0.94
C THR A 71 2.99 -11.05 0.83
N PRO A 72 2.43 -11.99 0.04
CA PRO A 72 2.93 -13.35 -0.09
C PRO A 72 4.45 -13.42 -0.29
N GLY A 73 5.13 -14.21 0.54
CA GLY A 73 6.58 -14.37 0.54
C GLY A 73 7.36 -13.25 1.22
N CYS A 74 6.69 -12.32 1.90
CA CYS A 74 7.30 -11.26 2.70
C CYS A 74 6.90 -11.41 4.18
N GLY A 75 7.75 -10.93 5.07
CA GLY A 75 7.50 -10.95 6.51
C GLY A 75 7.20 -12.35 7.04
N GLU A 76 6.06 -12.50 7.69
CA GLU A 76 5.60 -13.77 8.26
C GLU A 76 4.49 -14.45 7.42
N SER A 77 4.25 -13.97 6.19
CA SER A 77 3.29 -14.58 5.25
C SER A 77 3.91 -15.72 4.46
N ASP A 78 3.11 -16.76 4.19
CA ASP A 78 3.52 -17.88 3.36
C ASP A 78 3.96 -17.42 1.95
N ALA A 79 4.95 -18.13 1.40
CA ALA A 79 5.48 -17.81 0.09
C ALA A 79 4.65 -18.49 -1.02
N PRO A 80 4.41 -17.79 -2.14
CA PRO A 80 3.81 -18.44 -3.32
C PRO A 80 4.81 -19.46 -3.91
N PRO A 81 4.33 -20.47 -4.66
CA PRO A 81 5.20 -21.51 -5.22
C PRO A 81 6.14 -21.01 -6.33
N LYS A 82 5.91 -19.81 -6.84
CA LYS A 82 6.71 -19.15 -7.88
C LYS A 82 6.55 -17.63 -7.80
N ALA A 83 7.42 -16.90 -8.50
CA ALA A 83 7.30 -15.45 -8.63
C ALA A 83 5.94 -15.05 -9.20
N LEU A 84 5.35 -14.01 -8.61
CA LEU A 84 4.06 -13.44 -9.04
C LEU A 84 4.31 -12.14 -9.82
N ASN A 85 3.37 -11.80 -10.70
CA ASN A 85 3.21 -10.44 -11.18
C ASN A 85 2.36 -9.62 -10.19
N ILE A 86 2.23 -8.31 -10.41
CA ILE A 86 1.47 -7.43 -9.51
C ILE A 86 0.01 -7.87 -9.35
N SER A 87 -0.64 -8.34 -10.42
CA SER A 87 -2.02 -8.86 -10.35
C SER A 87 -2.11 -10.10 -9.44
N GLY A 88 -1.12 -11.00 -9.47
CA GLY A 88 -1.08 -12.16 -8.57
C GLY A 88 -0.98 -11.78 -7.09
N TYR A 89 -0.19 -10.75 -6.76
CA TYR A 89 -0.19 -10.18 -5.40
C TYR A 89 -1.55 -9.55 -5.05
N ALA A 90 -2.15 -8.80 -5.98
CA ALA A 90 -3.47 -8.19 -5.79
C ALA A 90 -4.58 -9.23 -5.57
N ASP A 91 -4.47 -10.38 -6.23
CA ASP A 91 -5.41 -11.49 -6.06
C ASP A 91 -5.29 -12.14 -4.68
N ALA A 92 -4.07 -12.39 -4.19
CA ALA A 92 -3.86 -12.97 -2.87
C ALA A 92 -4.34 -12.04 -1.74
N ILE A 93 -4.09 -10.72 -1.87
CA ILE A 93 -4.68 -9.74 -0.95
C ILE A 93 -6.19 -9.69 -1.10
N GLY A 94 -6.71 -9.87 -2.33
CA GLY A 94 -8.14 -9.98 -2.61
C GLY A 94 -8.83 -11.10 -1.83
N ASP A 95 -8.20 -12.27 -1.69
CA ASP A 95 -8.72 -13.40 -0.90
C ASP A 95 -8.92 -12.97 0.57
N PHE A 96 -7.95 -12.27 1.15
CA PHE A 96 -8.07 -11.67 2.49
C PHE A 96 -9.24 -10.67 2.57
N LEU A 97 -9.34 -9.75 1.62
CA LEU A 97 -10.42 -8.75 1.61
C LEU A 97 -11.80 -9.39 1.52
N GLU A 98 -11.94 -10.46 0.75
CA GLU A 98 -13.17 -11.23 0.61
C GLU A 98 -13.53 -11.99 1.90
N SER A 99 -12.54 -12.60 2.57
CA SER A 99 -12.74 -13.30 3.84
C SER A 99 -13.23 -12.35 4.94
N MET A 100 -12.78 -11.11 4.94
CA MET A 100 -13.20 -10.06 5.87
C MET A 100 -14.59 -9.49 5.56
N ARG A 101 -15.16 -9.78 4.40
CA ARG A 101 -16.49 -9.32 3.96
C ARG A 101 -16.68 -7.80 4.06
N PHE A 102 -15.63 -7.03 3.76
CA PHE A 102 -15.72 -5.58 3.74
C PHE A 102 -16.74 -5.11 2.70
N ARG A 103 -17.57 -4.13 3.07
CA ARG A 103 -18.49 -3.48 2.12
C ARG A 103 -17.75 -2.45 1.27
N GLN A 104 -16.86 -1.71 1.90
CA GLN A 104 -16.04 -0.68 1.28
C GLN A 104 -14.75 -0.49 2.07
N ILE A 105 -13.65 -0.22 1.38
CA ILE A 105 -12.34 0.06 1.97
C ILE A 105 -11.67 1.26 1.28
N ASP A 106 -10.72 1.86 1.97
CA ASP A 106 -9.70 2.69 1.38
C ASP A 106 -8.38 1.90 1.27
N LEU A 107 -7.54 2.24 0.31
CA LEU A 107 -6.23 1.64 0.14
C LEU A 107 -5.12 2.68 0.29
N LEU A 108 -4.02 2.27 0.90
CA LEU A 108 -2.77 3.00 0.89
C LEU A 108 -1.64 2.03 0.53
N GLY A 109 -0.90 2.33 -0.53
CA GLY A 109 0.23 1.51 -0.94
C GLY A 109 1.52 2.31 -1.00
N ALA A 110 2.64 1.68 -0.59
CA ALA A 110 3.98 2.26 -0.69
C ALA A 110 4.81 1.49 -1.72
N HIS A 111 5.42 2.19 -2.67
CA HIS A 111 6.27 1.64 -3.73
C HIS A 111 5.59 0.47 -4.48
N SER A 112 6.12 -0.77 -4.39
CA SER A 112 5.46 -1.95 -4.99
C SER A 112 4.05 -2.18 -4.44
N GLY A 113 3.81 -1.88 -3.16
CA GLY A 113 2.47 -1.92 -2.58
C GLY A 113 1.51 -0.92 -3.23
N ALA A 114 2.00 0.21 -3.78
CA ALA A 114 1.16 1.14 -4.53
C ALA A 114 0.67 0.54 -5.84
N ALA A 115 1.51 -0.24 -6.54
CA ALA A 115 1.09 -0.97 -7.74
C ALA A 115 0.07 -2.06 -7.42
N VAL A 116 0.29 -2.82 -6.33
CA VAL A 116 -0.67 -3.84 -5.85
C VAL A 116 -2.00 -3.20 -5.49
N ALA A 117 -1.98 -2.06 -4.77
CA ALA A 117 -3.19 -1.31 -4.40
C ALA A 117 -3.96 -0.82 -5.64
N ALA A 118 -3.24 -0.35 -6.68
CA ALA A 118 -3.87 0.03 -7.94
C ALA A 118 -4.57 -1.15 -8.61
N GLU A 119 -3.93 -2.31 -8.69
CA GLU A 119 -4.55 -3.50 -9.28
C GLU A 119 -5.78 -3.97 -8.51
N ILE A 120 -5.74 -3.93 -7.17
CA ILE A 120 -6.93 -4.22 -6.34
C ILE A 120 -8.05 -3.23 -6.66
N ALA A 121 -7.75 -1.94 -6.74
CA ALA A 121 -8.73 -0.90 -7.01
C ALA A 121 -9.35 -1.03 -8.42
N ILE A 122 -8.55 -1.41 -9.42
CA ILE A 122 -9.00 -1.67 -10.78
C ILE A 122 -9.91 -2.91 -10.83
N ALA A 123 -9.48 -4.01 -10.19
CA ALA A 123 -10.21 -5.28 -10.20
C ALA A 123 -11.49 -5.24 -9.35
N ARG A 124 -11.52 -4.40 -8.29
CA ARG A 124 -12.61 -4.31 -7.32
C ARG A 124 -13.13 -2.86 -7.15
N PRO A 125 -13.62 -2.21 -8.23
CA PRO A 125 -13.93 -0.78 -8.22
C PRO A 125 -15.11 -0.41 -7.30
N LYS A 126 -15.96 -1.35 -6.93
CA LYS A 126 -17.06 -1.11 -5.97
C LYS A 126 -16.62 -1.25 -4.52
N LEU A 127 -15.56 -2.03 -4.27
CA LEU A 127 -15.00 -2.24 -2.94
C LEU A 127 -14.11 -1.07 -2.52
N VAL A 128 -13.27 -0.57 -3.43
CA VAL A 128 -12.27 0.47 -3.13
C VAL A 128 -12.85 1.85 -3.38
N ARG A 129 -12.92 2.68 -2.33
CA ARG A 129 -13.44 4.05 -2.36
C ARG A 129 -12.37 5.07 -2.76
N LYS A 130 -11.25 5.07 -2.07
CA LYS A 130 -10.12 6.00 -2.28
C LYS A 130 -8.80 5.25 -2.26
N LEU A 131 -7.82 5.78 -2.98
CA LEU A 131 -6.49 5.22 -3.10
C LEU A 131 -5.43 6.29 -2.76
N VAL A 132 -4.49 5.93 -1.89
CA VAL A 132 -3.29 6.72 -1.61
C VAL A 132 -2.07 5.93 -2.07
N MET A 133 -1.16 6.57 -2.78
CA MET A 133 0.12 6.02 -3.19
C MET A 133 1.26 6.84 -2.57
N ILE A 134 2.25 6.16 -2.00
CA ILE A 134 3.51 6.77 -1.54
C ILE A 134 4.63 6.23 -2.41
N GLY A 135 5.37 7.10 -3.11
CA GLY A 135 6.41 6.66 -4.05
C GLY A 135 5.83 5.79 -5.17
N ALA A 136 4.87 6.32 -5.94
CA ALA A 136 4.16 5.58 -6.98
C ALA A 136 5.11 5.13 -8.11
N PRO A 137 5.17 3.82 -8.45
CA PRO A 137 6.13 3.28 -9.42
C PRO A 137 5.63 3.39 -10.87
N ALA A 138 5.29 4.61 -11.32
CA ALA A 138 4.88 4.84 -12.70
C ALA A 138 6.11 4.94 -13.63
N LEU A 139 6.90 3.86 -13.67
CA LEU A 139 8.14 3.76 -14.43
C LEU A 139 7.89 3.83 -15.94
N ASP A 140 8.73 4.57 -16.65
CA ASP A 140 8.81 4.47 -18.12
C ASP A 140 9.73 3.30 -18.54
N GLU A 141 9.82 3.04 -19.86
CA GLU A 141 10.60 1.89 -20.37
C GLU A 141 12.11 2.04 -20.11
N THR A 142 12.63 3.28 -20.14
CA THR A 142 14.04 3.55 -19.86
C THR A 142 14.38 3.24 -18.40
N GLU A 143 13.53 3.67 -17.49
CA GLU A 143 13.68 3.38 -16.06
C GLU A 143 13.51 1.89 -15.77
N ARG A 144 12.51 1.23 -16.36
CA ARG A 144 12.35 -0.23 -16.24
C ARG A 144 13.60 -0.98 -16.66
N LYS A 145 14.19 -0.60 -17.81
CA LYS A 145 15.45 -1.19 -18.28
C LYS A 145 16.57 -0.97 -17.28
N SER A 146 16.78 0.27 -16.84
CA SER A 146 17.79 0.59 -15.83
C SER A 146 17.62 -0.21 -14.54
N TYR A 147 16.37 -0.37 -14.06
CA TYR A 147 16.10 -1.16 -12.84
C TYR A 147 16.30 -2.67 -13.02
N ARG A 148 16.09 -3.22 -14.23
CA ARG A 148 16.40 -4.63 -14.55
C ARG A 148 17.90 -4.90 -14.55
N ASP A 149 18.68 -3.95 -15.05
CA ASP A 149 20.14 -4.05 -15.15
C ASP A 149 20.81 -3.96 -13.76
N LEU A 150 20.10 -3.45 -12.75
CA LEU A 150 20.58 -3.38 -11.38
C LEU A 150 20.31 -4.69 -10.63
N SER A 151 21.36 -5.32 -10.11
CA SER A 151 21.21 -6.44 -9.19
C SER A 151 20.36 -6.04 -7.98
N PRO A 152 19.48 -6.92 -7.48
CA PRO A 152 18.80 -6.68 -6.23
C PRO A 152 19.81 -6.54 -5.09
N PRO A 153 19.53 -5.73 -4.05
CA PRO A 153 20.38 -5.64 -2.87
C PRO A 153 20.65 -7.02 -2.27
N GLU A 154 21.87 -7.24 -1.81
CA GLU A 154 22.23 -8.48 -1.11
C GLU A 154 21.40 -8.70 0.16
N GLY A 155 21.13 -9.95 0.50
CA GLY A 155 20.42 -10.32 1.71
C GLY A 155 18.89 -10.15 1.65
N LEU A 156 18.32 -9.75 0.51
CA LEU A 156 16.86 -9.74 0.38
C LEU A 156 16.31 -11.16 0.31
N PRO A 157 15.20 -11.46 1.01
CA PRO A 157 14.52 -12.74 0.87
C PRO A 157 13.95 -12.91 -0.55
N PRO A 158 13.81 -14.16 -1.05
CA PRO A 158 13.32 -14.42 -2.41
C PRO A 158 12.00 -13.71 -2.74
N GLY A 159 11.06 -13.65 -1.81
CA GLY A 159 9.77 -12.96 -2.00
C GLY A 159 9.94 -11.46 -2.27
N ALA A 160 10.89 -10.80 -1.61
CA ALA A 160 11.17 -9.38 -1.85
C ALA A 160 11.81 -9.16 -3.23
N VAL A 161 12.69 -10.07 -3.67
CA VAL A 161 13.28 -10.06 -5.01
C VAL A 161 12.20 -10.22 -6.08
N TRP A 162 11.28 -11.16 -5.89
CA TRP A 162 10.15 -11.39 -6.81
C TRP A 162 9.22 -10.18 -6.87
N ALA A 163 8.87 -9.61 -5.73
CA ALA A 163 8.00 -8.42 -5.68
C ALA A 163 8.66 -7.18 -6.33
N ARG A 164 10.01 -7.04 -6.20
CA ARG A 164 10.76 -6.01 -6.92
C ARG A 164 10.68 -6.22 -8.43
N ALA A 165 10.90 -7.44 -8.92
CA ALA A 165 10.80 -7.76 -10.34
C ALA A 165 9.38 -7.48 -10.87
N ALA A 166 8.35 -7.89 -10.13
CA ALA A 166 6.96 -7.66 -10.49
C ALA A 166 6.62 -6.17 -10.68
N VAL A 167 7.14 -5.28 -9.82
CA VAL A 167 6.87 -3.85 -9.93
C VAL A 167 7.64 -3.20 -11.10
N ILE A 168 8.83 -3.68 -11.42
CA ILE A 168 9.59 -3.22 -12.60
C ILE A 168 8.82 -3.56 -13.88
N ASP A 169 8.19 -4.71 -13.94
CA ASP A 169 7.43 -5.17 -15.12
C ASP A 169 6.00 -4.60 -15.18
N TRP A 170 5.54 -3.95 -14.11
CA TRP A 170 4.21 -3.35 -14.08
C TRP A 170 4.11 -2.13 -14.99
N LYS A 171 3.15 -2.14 -15.91
CA LYS A 171 2.96 -1.09 -16.91
C LYS A 171 1.94 -0.05 -16.43
N ALA A 172 2.42 0.88 -15.60
CA ALA A 172 1.58 1.94 -15.02
C ALA A 172 0.81 2.75 -16.09
N GLU A 173 1.42 3.01 -17.25
CA GLU A 173 0.86 3.74 -18.38
C GLU A 173 -0.43 3.11 -18.95
N THR A 174 -0.57 1.79 -18.83
CA THR A 174 -1.77 1.06 -19.29
C THR A 174 -2.74 0.73 -18.16
N ARG A 175 -2.27 0.70 -16.92
CA ARG A 175 -3.07 0.29 -15.77
C ARG A 175 -3.72 1.48 -15.06
N LEU A 176 -2.95 2.53 -14.75
CA LEU A 176 -3.45 3.70 -14.02
C LEU A 176 -4.66 4.39 -14.70
N PRO A 177 -4.76 4.50 -16.05
CA PRO A 177 -5.96 5.06 -16.68
C PRO A 177 -7.26 4.31 -16.40
N LEU A 178 -7.19 3.07 -15.90
CA LEU A 178 -8.36 2.26 -15.55
C LEU A 178 -8.91 2.55 -14.14
N LEU A 179 -8.18 3.32 -13.33
CA LEU A 179 -8.62 3.71 -11.99
C LEU A 179 -9.86 4.60 -12.06
N LYS A 180 -10.84 4.30 -11.21
CA LYS A 180 -12.07 5.07 -11.04
C LYS A 180 -12.15 5.80 -9.71
N GLN A 181 -11.23 5.49 -8.81
CA GLN A 181 -11.18 6.00 -7.45
C GLN A 181 -10.52 7.38 -7.40
N ALA A 182 -10.90 8.19 -6.41
CA ALA A 182 -10.11 9.37 -6.08
C ALA A 182 -8.70 8.92 -5.66
N LEU A 183 -7.67 9.54 -6.25
CA LEU A 183 -6.27 9.19 -6.05
C LEU A 183 -5.50 10.35 -5.42
N MET A 184 -4.75 10.05 -4.36
CA MET A 184 -3.70 10.90 -3.82
C MET A 184 -2.34 10.23 -4.02
N VAL A 185 -1.33 11.00 -4.40
CA VAL A 185 0.06 10.56 -4.49
C VAL A 185 0.92 11.43 -3.59
N LEU A 186 1.58 10.83 -2.60
CA LEU A 186 2.63 11.47 -1.82
C LEU A 186 3.98 11.10 -2.47
N ARG A 187 4.77 12.12 -2.80
CA ARG A 187 6.06 11.96 -3.50
C ARG A 187 7.22 12.35 -2.59
N PRO A 188 7.75 11.43 -1.76
CA PRO A 188 9.03 11.66 -1.11
C PRO A 188 10.16 11.68 -2.15
N LYS A 189 11.29 12.32 -1.81
CA LYS A 189 12.50 12.35 -2.65
C LYS A 189 13.21 10.98 -2.58
N ASP A 190 12.65 10.00 -3.27
CA ASP A 190 13.14 8.63 -3.35
C ASP A 190 13.39 8.18 -4.80
N ASN A 191 13.64 6.90 -5.00
CA ASN A 191 13.92 6.33 -6.33
C ASN A 191 12.74 6.43 -7.31
N PHE A 192 11.51 6.70 -6.83
CA PHE A 192 10.31 6.85 -7.66
C PHE A 192 9.85 8.31 -7.76
N TRP A 193 10.71 9.27 -7.41
CA TRP A 193 10.36 10.68 -7.47
C TRP A 193 9.86 11.11 -8.86
N GLU A 194 10.62 10.81 -9.92
CA GLU A 194 10.24 11.15 -11.29
C GLU A 194 9.02 10.33 -11.75
N ALA A 195 9.03 9.03 -11.47
CA ALA A 195 7.93 8.13 -11.76
C ALA A 195 6.60 8.60 -11.13
N GLY A 196 6.63 8.94 -9.85
CA GLY A 196 5.45 9.42 -9.12
C GLY A 196 4.85 10.70 -9.73
N GLY A 197 5.67 11.58 -10.29
CA GLY A 197 5.22 12.80 -10.97
C GLY A 197 4.41 12.53 -12.24
N ARG A 198 4.65 11.40 -12.89
CA ARG A 198 3.93 11.02 -14.10
C ARG A 198 2.50 10.55 -13.87
N VAL A 199 2.13 10.20 -12.64
CA VAL A 199 0.78 9.69 -12.33
C VAL A 199 -0.32 10.65 -12.78
N SER A 200 -0.11 11.96 -12.63
CA SER A 200 -1.09 12.97 -13.08
C SER A 200 -1.35 12.97 -14.59
N LYS A 201 -0.43 12.41 -15.40
CA LYS A 201 -0.63 12.23 -16.84
C LYS A 201 -1.57 11.07 -17.15
N TYR A 202 -1.67 10.09 -16.25
CA TYR A 202 -2.47 8.88 -16.45
C TYR A 202 -3.82 8.93 -15.75
N VAL A 203 -3.92 9.67 -14.64
CA VAL A 203 -5.14 9.76 -13.82
C VAL A 203 -5.54 11.23 -13.67
N ALA A 204 -6.55 11.62 -14.42
CA ALA A 204 -7.10 12.98 -14.32
C ALA A 204 -7.66 13.22 -12.92
N GLY A 205 -7.33 14.38 -12.32
CA GLY A 205 -7.77 14.74 -10.97
C GLY A 205 -6.98 14.07 -9.84
N ALA A 206 -5.90 13.31 -10.13
CA ALA A 206 -4.99 12.81 -9.09
C ALA A 206 -4.39 13.98 -8.31
N LYS A 207 -4.51 13.92 -6.97
CA LYS A 207 -3.88 14.90 -6.08
C LYS A 207 -2.44 14.50 -5.80
N VAL A 208 -1.49 15.17 -6.45
CA VAL A 208 -0.06 14.91 -6.25
C VAL A 208 0.50 15.92 -5.25
N ILE A 209 1.22 15.43 -4.23
CA ILE A 209 1.84 16.22 -3.16
C ILE A 209 3.33 15.91 -3.13
N ASP A 210 4.14 16.90 -3.49
CA ASP A 210 5.59 16.81 -3.45
C ASP A 210 6.10 16.98 -2.02
N MET A 211 7.02 16.11 -1.63
CA MET A 211 7.64 16.08 -0.31
C MET A 211 9.17 16.02 -0.46
N PRO A 212 9.80 17.09 -0.99
CA PRO A 212 11.22 17.09 -1.35
C PRO A 212 12.17 16.89 -0.16
N ASP A 213 11.71 17.24 1.05
CA ASP A 213 12.47 17.11 2.30
C ASP A 213 12.29 15.72 2.96
N GLN A 214 11.55 14.81 2.34
CA GLN A 214 11.30 13.45 2.83
C GLN A 214 11.95 12.44 1.90
N ASP A 215 12.39 11.32 2.46
CA ASP A 215 13.02 10.22 1.73
C ASP A 215 12.16 8.94 1.76
N LYS A 216 12.74 7.83 1.33
CA LYS A 216 12.10 6.50 1.33
C LYS A 216 11.64 6.01 2.72
N ARG A 217 12.13 6.63 3.81
CA ARG A 217 11.77 6.28 5.21
C ARG A 217 10.61 7.13 5.74
N LEU A 218 9.87 7.82 4.87
CA LEU A 218 8.76 8.69 5.26
C LEU A 218 7.77 8.01 6.23
N LEU A 219 7.44 6.74 6.01
CA LEU A 219 6.49 6.01 6.86
C LEU A 219 7.02 5.74 8.27
N GLU A 220 8.31 5.40 8.41
CA GLU A 220 8.92 5.09 9.69
C GLU A 220 9.39 6.36 10.40
N GLY A 221 9.89 7.33 9.66
CA GLY A 221 10.49 8.55 10.21
C GLY A 221 9.51 9.69 10.45
N ASN A 222 8.42 9.77 9.67
CA ASN A 222 7.50 10.90 9.73
C ASN A 222 6.04 10.52 9.45
N ALA A 223 5.56 9.46 10.11
CA ALA A 223 4.18 8.98 9.97
C ALA A 223 3.12 10.06 10.28
N GLY A 224 3.41 11.00 11.19
CA GLY A 224 2.53 12.11 11.49
C GLY A 224 2.31 13.05 10.30
N LEU A 225 3.35 13.28 9.49
CA LEU A 225 3.22 14.07 8.25
C LEU A 225 2.36 13.34 7.23
N VAL A 226 2.52 12.02 7.08
CA VAL A 226 1.65 11.21 6.23
C VAL A 226 0.20 11.31 6.70
N ALA A 227 -0.05 11.12 8.01
CA ALA A 227 -1.39 11.21 8.59
C ALA A 227 -2.04 12.59 8.33
N LYS A 228 -1.27 13.69 8.43
CA LYS A 228 -1.74 15.05 8.14
C LYS A 228 -2.35 15.22 6.75
N HIS A 229 -1.81 14.50 5.74
CA HIS A 229 -2.33 14.54 4.37
C HIS A 229 -3.42 13.49 4.13
N VAL A 230 -3.23 12.28 4.70
CA VAL A 230 -4.09 11.14 4.43
C VAL A 230 -5.45 11.26 5.14
N VAL A 231 -5.48 11.71 6.42
CA VAL A 231 -6.72 11.81 7.20
C VAL A 231 -7.77 12.69 6.50
N PRO A 232 -7.48 13.93 6.09
CA PRO A 232 -8.46 14.77 5.40
C PRO A 232 -8.87 14.22 4.03
N PHE A 233 -7.97 13.51 3.35
CA PHE A 233 -8.29 12.92 2.06
C PHE A 233 -9.25 11.73 2.21
N LEU A 234 -9.08 10.92 3.25
CA LEU A 234 -9.91 9.73 3.51
C LEU A 234 -11.22 10.05 4.28
N ALA A 235 -11.42 11.25 4.71
CA ALA A 235 -12.66 11.71 5.35
C ALA A 235 -13.90 11.57 4.46
#